data_bc7cf6530802d205ea8cf7ddc6bec07d
#
_entry.id   bc7cf6530802d205ea8cf7ddc6bec07d
#
_cell.length_a   1.000
_cell.length_b   1.000
_cell.length_c   1.000
_cell.angle_alpha   90.00
_cell.angle_beta   90.00
_cell.angle_gamma   90.00
#
_symmetry.space_group_name_H-M   'P 1'
#
loop_
_entity.id
_entity.type
_entity.pdbx_description
1 polymer ?
#
loop_
_entity_poly.entity_id
_entity_poly.type
_entity_poly.pdbx_seq_one_letter_code
_entity_poly.pdbx_strand_id
1 'polypeptide(L)'
;MATYDGAVEALGLEAWCGAAGGGPMSMADLMSRTTGTGAGQGTLLDLPFPSLDALNRACPAIPRSRDMTEAVEQGFLAIKDPLTFVLDPLTQPLSWMLDASLEVFQDVPWFVMIPLLVAATWFASRRAGVTALVAASFLFMAFIDYYDDAIRTLSIVFVCTLISVAIGVPVGIAMSRSDALQRSMIPVLDMLQTLPTFVYLIPLIFLFSVTESKLYGIAIILYAIVPVIRLTDLGIRLVDRDVIEAADAFGMSDRQKLWRVQIPLALPNIMAGINQTIMMSLAMVVIASLVSAPGLGVKVLAGIRNLELGVGLVAGFCIVLLAVLLDRSTKAALSRIDSSTRA
;
A
#
# COMPACT_ATOMS: atom_id res chain seq x y z
N MET A 1 -15.93 40.77 9.59
CA MET A 1 -17.26 40.15 9.48
C MET A 1 -17.83 40.48 8.12
N ALA A 2 -18.42 39.55 7.42
CA ALA A 2 -19.22 39.68 6.21
C ALA A 2 -18.50 40.22 4.96
N THR A 3 -17.50 39.52 4.53
CA THR A 3 -16.74 39.88 3.32
C THR A 3 -17.44 39.37 2.04
N TYR A 4 -18.35 38.40 2.13
CA TYR A 4 -19.08 37.87 1.00
C TYR A 4 -20.57 38.26 0.94
N ASP A 5 -21.12 38.90 1.98
CA ASP A 5 -22.50 39.37 2.00
C ASP A 5 -22.79 40.32 0.84
N GLY A 6 -21.86 41.29 0.60
CA GLY A 6 -21.96 42.20 -0.53
C GLY A 6 -21.88 41.55 -1.90
N ALA A 7 -21.23 40.40 -2.02
CA ALA A 7 -21.21 39.61 -3.28
C ALA A 7 -22.53 38.88 -3.48
N VAL A 8 -23.13 38.34 -2.42
CA VAL A 8 -24.44 37.67 -2.45
C VAL A 8 -25.56 38.66 -2.84
N GLU A 9 -25.50 39.86 -2.28
CA GLU A 9 -26.41 40.98 -2.61
C GLU A 9 -26.24 41.44 -4.05
N ALA A 10 -24.99 41.67 -4.49
CA ALA A 10 -24.69 42.08 -5.87
C ALA A 10 -25.10 41.04 -6.93
N LEU A 11 -25.15 39.76 -6.59
CA LEU A 11 -25.56 38.68 -7.47
C LEU A 11 -27.06 38.36 -7.35
N GLY A 12 -27.79 39.03 -6.47
CA GLY A 12 -29.26 38.81 -6.30
C GLY A 12 -29.61 37.44 -5.71
N LEU A 13 -28.70 36.81 -4.95
CA LEU A 13 -28.87 35.44 -4.42
C LEU A 13 -29.53 35.41 -3.02
N GLU A 14 -29.99 36.56 -2.51
CA GLU A 14 -30.58 36.71 -1.16
C GLU A 14 -31.76 35.75 -0.92
N ALA A 15 -32.64 35.62 -1.92
CA ALA A 15 -33.82 34.76 -1.83
C ALA A 15 -33.47 33.28 -1.75
N TRP A 16 -32.39 32.86 -2.43
CA TRP A 16 -31.88 31.49 -2.37
C TRP A 16 -31.14 31.21 -1.08
N CYS A 17 -30.31 32.15 -0.64
CA CYS A 17 -29.56 32.05 0.61
C CYS A 17 -30.46 32.11 1.85
N GLY A 18 -31.56 32.87 1.82
CA GLY A 18 -32.50 33.02 2.95
C GLY A 18 -33.45 31.83 3.12
N ALA A 19 -33.70 31.04 2.07
CA ALA A 19 -34.61 29.91 2.12
C ALA A 19 -34.10 28.71 2.95
N ALA A 20 -32.83 28.64 3.23
CA ALA A 20 -32.17 27.52 3.97
C ALA A 20 -31.91 27.82 5.46
N GLY A 21 -32.25 29.02 5.94
CA GLY A 21 -31.87 29.51 7.28
C GLY A 21 -32.80 29.05 8.42
N GLY A 22 -32.80 27.75 8.76
CA GLY A 22 -33.57 27.21 9.89
C GLY A 22 -32.76 26.35 10.88
N GLY A 23 -31.43 26.34 10.82
CA GLY A 23 -30.60 25.57 11.74
C GLY A 23 -30.30 26.28 13.07
N PRO A 24 -30.09 25.55 14.19
CA PRO A 24 -29.75 26.15 15.47
C PRO A 24 -28.45 26.92 15.40
N MET A 25 -28.42 28.18 15.86
CA MET A 25 -27.23 29.01 15.91
C MET A 25 -26.14 28.35 16.73
N SER A 26 -24.92 28.25 16.18
CA SER A 26 -23.75 27.78 16.89
C SER A 26 -23.37 28.72 18.03
N MET A 27 -22.86 28.17 19.15
CA MET A 27 -22.31 28.96 20.28
C MET A 27 -21.21 29.93 19.80
N ALA A 28 -20.46 29.59 18.74
CA ALA A 28 -19.46 30.45 18.13
C ALA A 28 -20.09 31.68 17.44
N ASP A 29 -21.28 31.54 16.82
CA ASP A 29 -22.03 32.62 16.18
C ASP A 29 -22.61 33.58 17.23
N LEU A 30 -23.04 33.06 18.40
CA LEU A 30 -23.47 33.83 19.53
C LEU A 30 -22.31 34.65 20.17
N MET A 31 -21.14 34.01 20.36
CA MET A 31 -19.95 34.69 20.88
C MET A 31 -19.42 35.78 19.95
N SER A 32 -19.46 35.56 18.64
CA SER A 32 -19.02 36.59 17.67
C SER A 32 -19.90 37.80 17.62
N ARG A 33 -21.22 37.67 17.95
CA ARG A 33 -22.15 38.76 18.06
C ARG A 33 -22.00 39.55 19.36
N THR A 34 -21.57 38.91 20.44
CA THR A 34 -21.39 39.57 21.76
C THR A 34 -20.04 40.27 21.90
N THR A 35 -19.00 39.84 21.20
CA THR A 35 -17.67 40.44 21.23
C THR A 35 -17.49 41.60 20.25
N GLY A 36 -18.53 42.28 19.79
CA GLY A 36 -18.58 43.57 19.09
C GLY A 36 -17.27 44.17 18.55
N THR A 37 -16.44 43.38 17.89
CA THR A 37 -15.24 43.89 17.20
C THR A 37 -15.69 44.52 15.89
N GLY A 38 -15.61 45.83 15.88
CA GLY A 38 -16.14 46.72 14.89
C GLY A 38 -15.87 46.36 13.45
N ALA A 39 -16.82 46.72 12.61
CA ALA A 39 -16.71 46.74 11.17
C ALA A 39 -15.51 47.64 10.74
N GLY A 40 -14.34 46.99 10.67
CA GLY A 40 -13.21 47.60 9.95
C GLY A 40 -13.54 47.45 8.45
N GLN A 41 -13.50 48.56 7.72
CA GLN A 41 -13.50 48.56 6.25
C GLN A 41 -12.23 47.83 5.79
N GLY A 42 -12.34 46.49 5.64
CA GLY A 42 -11.27 45.68 5.05
C GLY A 42 -11.14 46.08 3.57
N THR A 43 -9.95 46.47 3.17
CA THR A 43 -9.57 46.64 1.77
C THR A 43 -9.77 45.31 1.04
N LEU A 44 -10.06 45.34 -0.27
CA LEU A 44 -10.20 44.12 -1.12
C LEU A 44 -9.01 43.14 -1.00
N LEU A 45 -7.88 43.56 -0.47
CA LEU A 45 -6.68 42.78 -0.19
C LEU A 45 -6.78 41.92 1.10
N ASP A 46 -7.72 42.20 2.00
CA ASP A 46 -7.95 41.47 3.25
C ASP A 46 -9.09 40.41 3.14
N LEU A 47 -9.57 40.16 1.91
CA LEU A 47 -10.58 39.15 1.67
C LEU A 47 -10.00 37.75 1.98
N PRO A 48 -10.55 37.00 2.96
CA PRO A 48 -10.13 35.64 3.17
C PRO A 48 -10.46 34.80 1.91
N PHE A 49 -9.69 33.72 1.69
CA PHE A 49 -9.99 32.80 0.60
C PHE A 49 -11.47 32.31 0.70
N PRO A 50 -12.23 32.21 -0.42
CA PRO A 50 -13.62 31.78 -0.42
C PRO A 50 -13.75 30.29 -0.08
N SER A 51 -13.52 29.93 1.20
CA SER A 51 -13.77 28.59 1.71
C SER A 51 -15.26 28.32 1.84
N LEU A 52 -15.66 27.04 1.79
CA LEU A 52 -17.06 26.63 1.98
C LEU A 52 -17.65 27.19 3.27
N ASP A 53 -16.91 27.19 4.36
CA ASP A 53 -17.36 27.72 5.65
C ASP A 53 -17.46 29.26 5.66
N ALA A 54 -16.63 29.95 4.89
CA ALA A 54 -16.74 31.39 4.71
C ALA A 54 -17.96 31.77 3.83
N LEU A 55 -18.21 30.99 2.79
CA LEU A 55 -19.37 31.15 1.90
C LEU A 55 -20.67 30.76 2.61
N ASN A 56 -20.69 29.68 3.42
CA ASN A 56 -21.85 29.30 4.22
C ASN A 56 -22.26 30.39 5.23
N ARG A 57 -21.31 31.15 5.79
CA ARG A 57 -21.65 32.26 6.68
C ARG A 57 -22.40 33.38 5.97
N ALA A 58 -22.07 33.63 4.71
CA ALA A 58 -22.75 34.64 3.89
C ALA A 58 -24.05 34.05 3.26
N CYS A 59 -24.05 32.76 2.96
CA CYS A 59 -25.17 32.08 2.31
C CYS A 59 -25.39 30.68 2.96
N PRO A 60 -26.31 30.52 3.90
CA PRO A 60 -26.58 29.24 4.58
C PRO A 60 -27.04 28.12 3.67
N ALA A 61 -27.43 28.40 2.43
CA ALA A 61 -27.76 27.38 1.42
C ALA A 61 -26.52 26.63 0.91
N ILE A 62 -25.33 27.19 1.08
CA ILE A 62 -24.05 26.55 0.71
C ILE A 62 -23.69 25.56 1.82
N PRO A 63 -23.39 24.29 1.52
CA PRO A 63 -23.00 23.31 2.55
C PRO A 63 -21.69 23.72 3.23
N ARG A 64 -21.55 23.43 4.50
CA ARG A 64 -20.29 23.56 5.25
C ARG A 64 -19.32 22.49 4.83
N SER A 65 -18.03 22.69 5.09
CA SER A 65 -17.01 21.63 4.91
C SER A 65 -17.38 20.34 5.63
N ARG A 66 -17.99 20.44 6.81
CA ARG A 66 -18.47 19.30 7.60
C ARG A 66 -19.62 18.56 6.92
N ASP A 67 -20.60 19.26 6.37
CA ASP A 67 -21.75 18.66 5.68
C ASP A 67 -21.27 17.87 4.44
N MET A 68 -20.25 18.38 3.74
CA MET A 68 -19.61 17.68 2.62
C MET A 68 -18.90 16.41 3.09
N THR A 69 -18.16 16.45 4.20
CA THR A 69 -17.48 15.25 4.74
C THR A 69 -18.49 14.22 5.23
N GLU A 70 -19.58 14.64 5.87
CA GLU A 70 -20.68 13.77 6.29
C GLU A 70 -21.39 13.14 5.08
N ALA A 71 -21.60 13.90 3.99
CA ALA A 71 -22.20 13.36 2.76
C ALA A 71 -21.31 12.30 2.10
N VAL A 72 -19.98 12.51 2.09
CA VAL A 72 -19.00 11.52 1.59
C VAL A 72 -19.03 10.25 2.45
N GLU A 73 -19.07 10.41 3.79
CA GLU A 73 -19.16 9.28 4.72
C GLU A 73 -20.46 8.50 4.52
N GLN A 74 -21.60 9.17 4.48
CA GLN A 74 -22.90 8.53 4.23
C GLN A 74 -22.94 7.83 2.88
N GLY A 75 -22.40 8.46 1.83
CA GLY A 75 -22.25 7.85 0.51
C GLY A 75 -21.42 6.56 0.53
N PHE A 76 -20.31 6.58 1.26
CA PHE A 76 -19.48 5.39 1.45
C PHE A 76 -20.22 4.30 2.25
N LEU A 77 -20.89 4.66 3.34
CA LEU A 77 -21.66 3.72 4.16
C LEU A 77 -22.82 3.09 3.39
N ALA A 78 -23.46 3.82 2.49
CA ALA A 78 -24.53 3.29 1.65
C ALA A 78 -24.06 2.19 0.67
N ILE A 79 -22.82 2.27 0.19
CA ILE A 79 -22.22 1.25 -0.70
C ILE A 79 -21.43 0.18 0.04
N LYS A 80 -21.19 0.35 1.34
CA LYS A 80 -20.41 -0.57 2.16
C LYS A 80 -20.96 -1.98 2.13
N ASP A 81 -22.25 -2.17 2.48
CA ASP A 81 -22.84 -3.49 2.64
C ASP A 81 -22.83 -4.31 1.34
N PRO A 82 -23.27 -3.79 0.17
CA PRO A 82 -23.17 -4.52 -1.09
C PRO A 82 -21.71 -4.78 -1.49
N LEU A 83 -20.80 -3.87 -1.21
CA LEU A 83 -19.38 -4.03 -1.52
C LEU A 83 -18.74 -5.11 -0.64
N THR A 84 -19.02 -5.11 0.66
CA THR A 84 -18.55 -6.13 1.61
C THR A 84 -19.09 -7.51 1.25
N PHE A 85 -20.37 -7.62 0.88
CA PHE A 85 -20.97 -8.88 0.45
C PHE A 85 -20.22 -9.54 -0.73
N VAL A 86 -19.69 -8.74 -1.65
CA VAL A 86 -18.90 -9.23 -2.80
C VAL A 86 -17.44 -9.45 -2.42
N LEU A 87 -16.85 -8.54 -1.64
CA LEU A 87 -15.42 -8.58 -1.31
C LEU A 87 -15.10 -9.66 -0.26
N ASP A 88 -15.97 -9.91 0.71
CA ASP A 88 -15.73 -10.87 1.77
C ASP A 88 -15.41 -12.27 1.25
N PRO A 89 -16.23 -12.92 0.41
CA PRO A 89 -15.92 -14.24 -0.11
C PRO A 89 -14.68 -14.24 -1.03
N LEU A 90 -14.43 -13.14 -1.75
CA LEU A 90 -13.27 -13.00 -2.64
C LEU A 90 -11.95 -12.88 -1.87
N THR A 91 -11.99 -12.21 -0.71
CA THR A 91 -10.79 -11.96 0.12
C THR A 91 -10.61 -12.97 1.24
N GLN A 92 -11.61 -13.81 1.51
CA GLN A 92 -11.54 -14.83 2.55
C GLN A 92 -10.36 -15.82 2.38
N PRO A 93 -10.01 -16.29 1.16
CA PRO A 93 -8.84 -17.11 0.96
C PRO A 93 -7.53 -16.45 1.41
N LEU A 94 -7.42 -15.12 1.27
CA LEU A 94 -6.26 -14.36 1.76
C LEU A 94 -6.17 -14.44 3.30
N SER A 95 -7.30 -14.30 4.01
CA SER A 95 -7.33 -14.45 5.48
C SER A 95 -6.82 -15.84 5.87
N TRP A 96 -7.38 -16.90 5.29
CA TRP A 96 -6.94 -18.28 5.57
C TRP A 96 -5.45 -18.50 5.29
N MET A 97 -4.93 -17.96 4.19
CA MET A 97 -3.51 -18.08 3.87
C MET A 97 -2.62 -17.35 4.88
N LEU A 98 -3.02 -16.16 5.31
CA LEU A 98 -2.30 -15.38 6.31
C LEU A 98 -2.33 -16.08 7.67
N ASP A 99 -3.50 -16.51 8.11
CA ASP A 99 -3.68 -17.16 9.41
C ASP A 99 -2.94 -18.50 9.45
N ALA A 100 -3.10 -19.36 8.44
CA ALA A 100 -2.37 -20.63 8.34
C ALA A 100 -0.84 -20.42 8.26
N SER A 101 -0.39 -19.40 7.54
CA SER A 101 1.04 -19.08 7.48
C SER A 101 1.55 -18.61 8.85
N LEU A 102 0.80 -17.75 9.56
CA LEU A 102 1.15 -17.30 10.90
C LEU A 102 1.23 -18.49 11.88
N GLU A 103 0.25 -19.40 11.86
CA GLU A 103 0.28 -20.63 12.67
C GLU A 103 1.53 -21.46 12.36
N VAL A 104 1.76 -21.80 11.09
CA VAL A 104 2.92 -22.63 10.69
C VAL A 104 4.24 -22.00 11.11
N PHE A 105 4.39 -20.68 10.94
CA PHE A 105 5.65 -20.01 11.28
C PHE A 105 5.85 -19.84 12.80
N GLN A 106 4.78 -19.82 13.60
CA GLN A 106 4.84 -19.67 15.05
C GLN A 106 4.93 -21.02 15.79
N ASP A 107 4.22 -22.06 15.30
CA ASP A 107 4.19 -23.37 15.94
C ASP A 107 5.50 -24.14 15.76
N VAL A 108 6.27 -23.83 14.72
CA VAL A 108 7.58 -24.46 14.51
C VAL A 108 8.61 -23.87 15.48
N PRO A 109 9.21 -24.69 16.37
CA PRO A 109 10.21 -24.20 17.32
C PRO A 109 11.39 -23.51 16.61
N TRP A 110 11.94 -22.47 17.23
CA TRP A 110 13.06 -21.68 16.68
C TRP A 110 14.26 -22.53 16.24
N PHE A 111 14.57 -23.61 16.99
CA PHE A 111 15.69 -24.51 16.67
C PHE A 111 15.46 -25.38 15.42
N VAL A 112 14.23 -25.44 14.90
CA VAL A 112 13.87 -26.05 13.61
C VAL A 112 13.71 -25.00 12.53
N MET A 113 13.04 -23.88 12.85
CA MET A 113 12.74 -22.82 11.88
C MET A 113 14.02 -22.12 11.39
N ILE A 114 14.95 -21.77 12.28
CA ILE A 114 16.21 -21.11 11.87
C ILE A 114 17.03 -21.99 10.93
N PRO A 115 17.32 -23.27 11.24
CA PRO A 115 17.97 -24.18 10.30
C PRO A 115 17.21 -24.34 8.98
N LEU A 116 15.88 -24.36 9.00
CA LEU A 116 15.06 -24.47 7.80
C LEU A 116 15.26 -23.24 6.87
N LEU A 117 15.19 -22.04 7.43
CA LEU A 117 15.43 -20.78 6.69
C LEU A 117 16.87 -20.69 6.17
N VAL A 118 17.85 -21.12 6.97
CA VAL A 118 19.26 -21.21 6.57
C VAL A 118 19.42 -22.21 5.43
N ALA A 119 18.82 -23.41 5.53
CA ALA A 119 18.85 -24.40 4.47
C ALA A 119 18.16 -23.89 3.19
N ALA A 120 16.97 -23.30 3.29
CA ALA A 120 16.27 -22.71 2.16
C ALA A 120 17.13 -21.67 1.45
N THR A 121 17.76 -20.76 2.21
CA THR A 121 18.68 -19.76 1.67
C THR A 121 19.92 -20.39 1.03
N TRP A 122 20.48 -21.43 1.62
CA TRP A 122 21.61 -22.16 1.04
C TRP A 122 21.24 -22.83 -0.29
N PHE A 123 20.11 -23.50 -0.34
CA PHE A 123 19.64 -24.12 -1.60
C PHE A 123 19.34 -23.08 -2.68
N ALA A 124 18.77 -21.94 -2.32
CA ALA A 124 18.47 -20.87 -3.26
C ALA A 124 19.72 -20.14 -3.76
N SER A 125 20.62 -19.75 -2.86
CA SER A 125 21.75 -18.85 -3.18
C SER A 125 23.06 -19.57 -3.49
N ARG A 126 23.31 -20.72 -2.85
CA ARG A 126 24.61 -21.43 -2.85
C ARG A 126 25.81 -20.55 -2.46
N ARG A 127 25.56 -19.45 -1.73
CA ARG A 127 26.59 -18.52 -1.27
C ARG A 127 26.69 -18.56 0.25
N ALA A 128 27.81 -19.07 0.78
CA ALA A 128 28.03 -19.21 2.21
C ALA A 128 27.90 -17.89 2.98
N GLY A 129 28.34 -16.77 2.40
CA GLY A 129 28.23 -15.45 3.04
C GLY A 129 26.78 -14.98 3.24
N VAL A 130 25.88 -15.22 2.27
CA VAL A 130 24.45 -14.88 2.39
C VAL A 130 23.78 -15.78 3.42
N THR A 131 24.10 -17.08 3.40
CA THR A 131 23.57 -18.05 4.36
C THR A 131 24.03 -17.74 5.79
N ALA A 132 25.30 -17.38 5.97
CA ALA A 132 25.84 -16.96 7.28
C ALA A 132 25.17 -15.67 7.77
N LEU A 133 24.91 -14.71 6.88
CA LEU A 133 24.17 -13.48 7.22
C LEU A 133 22.76 -13.80 7.72
N VAL A 134 22.04 -14.70 7.05
CA VAL A 134 20.68 -15.12 7.46
C VAL A 134 20.73 -15.79 8.84
N ALA A 135 21.66 -16.73 9.04
CA ALA A 135 21.82 -17.40 10.32
C ALA A 135 22.16 -16.41 11.45
N ALA A 136 23.13 -15.53 11.23
CA ALA A 136 23.54 -14.53 12.22
C ALA A 136 22.41 -13.55 12.56
N SER A 137 21.63 -13.10 11.55
CA SER A 137 20.52 -12.18 11.77
C SER A 137 19.40 -12.81 12.61
N PHE A 138 18.97 -14.04 12.30
CA PHE A 138 17.93 -14.71 13.09
C PHE A 138 18.40 -15.09 14.49
N LEU A 139 19.65 -15.55 14.65
CA LEU A 139 20.23 -15.81 15.97
C LEU A 139 20.35 -14.52 16.79
N PHE A 140 20.73 -13.41 16.18
CA PHE A 140 20.74 -12.11 16.84
C PHE A 140 19.34 -11.69 17.29
N MET A 141 18.34 -11.78 16.41
CA MET A 141 16.95 -11.46 16.78
C MET A 141 16.41 -12.38 17.88
N ALA A 142 16.79 -13.66 17.89
CA ALA A 142 16.46 -14.58 18.97
C ALA A 142 17.14 -14.21 20.30
N PHE A 143 18.40 -13.77 20.23
CA PHE A 143 19.16 -13.37 21.42
C PHE A 143 18.58 -12.14 22.13
N ILE A 144 17.94 -11.24 21.38
CA ILE A 144 17.35 -10.00 21.91
C ILE A 144 15.83 -10.07 22.11
N ASP A 145 15.20 -11.27 22.06
CA ASP A 145 13.76 -11.50 22.22
C ASP A 145 12.86 -10.81 21.18
N TYR A 146 13.35 -10.61 19.95
CA TYR A 146 12.58 -10.08 18.82
C TYR A 146 12.29 -11.14 17.75
N TYR A 147 12.62 -12.40 18.00
CA TYR A 147 12.46 -13.49 17.05
C TYR A 147 11.01 -13.72 16.65
N ASP A 148 10.10 -13.80 17.61
CA ASP A 148 8.66 -14.08 17.34
C ASP A 148 8.03 -12.97 16.49
N ASP A 149 8.36 -11.71 16.79
CA ASP A 149 7.88 -10.58 16.00
C ASP A 149 8.51 -10.57 14.60
N ALA A 150 9.76 -10.97 14.46
CA ALA A 150 10.45 -11.09 13.17
C ALA A 150 9.83 -12.19 12.30
N ILE A 151 9.52 -13.35 12.88
CA ILE A 151 8.88 -14.48 12.18
C ILE A 151 7.47 -14.12 11.74
N ARG A 152 6.67 -13.44 12.58
CA ARG A 152 5.35 -12.93 12.17
C ARG A 152 5.44 -11.97 11.00
N THR A 153 6.38 -11.02 11.06
CA THR A 153 6.63 -10.09 9.95
C THR A 153 7.03 -10.83 8.68
N LEU A 154 7.93 -11.81 8.78
CA LEU A 154 8.38 -12.63 7.66
C LEU A 154 7.22 -13.42 7.03
N SER A 155 6.37 -14.04 7.85
CA SER A 155 5.18 -14.78 7.42
C SER A 155 4.23 -13.90 6.59
N ILE A 156 3.88 -12.72 7.09
CA ILE A 156 3.01 -11.77 6.39
C ILE A 156 3.64 -11.32 5.07
N VAL A 157 4.91 -10.93 5.08
CA VAL A 157 5.64 -10.50 3.87
C VAL A 157 5.69 -11.62 2.85
N PHE A 158 5.92 -12.85 3.29
CA PHE A 158 5.97 -14.03 2.42
C PHE A 158 4.64 -14.25 1.68
N VAL A 159 3.52 -14.30 2.41
CA VAL A 159 2.18 -14.51 1.81
C VAL A 159 1.79 -13.36 0.91
N CYS A 160 1.92 -12.11 1.37
CA CYS A 160 1.54 -10.94 0.59
C CYS A 160 2.39 -10.81 -0.69
N THR A 161 3.68 -11.11 -0.61
CA THR A 161 4.56 -11.12 -1.79
C THR A 161 4.18 -12.24 -2.76
N LEU A 162 3.92 -13.45 -2.25
CA LEU A 162 3.52 -14.58 -3.09
C LEU A 162 2.25 -14.26 -3.89
N ILE A 163 1.25 -13.68 -3.24
CA ILE A 163 -0.01 -13.28 -3.89
C ILE A 163 0.24 -12.14 -4.87
N SER A 164 1.03 -11.13 -4.47
CA SER A 164 1.38 -10.01 -5.35
C SER A 164 2.09 -10.48 -6.62
N VAL A 165 2.97 -11.46 -6.51
CA VAL A 165 3.67 -12.04 -7.66
C VAL A 165 2.72 -12.90 -8.51
N ALA A 166 1.89 -13.73 -7.86
CA ALA A 166 0.94 -14.60 -8.55
C ALA A 166 -0.10 -13.82 -9.38
N ILE A 167 -0.49 -12.64 -8.93
CA ILE A 167 -1.41 -11.75 -9.64
C ILE A 167 -0.64 -10.79 -10.55
N GLY A 168 0.43 -10.19 -10.05
CA GLY A 168 1.15 -9.11 -10.72
C GLY A 168 1.90 -9.54 -11.97
N VAL A 169 2.53 -10.72 -11.97
CA VAL A 169 3.21 -11.22 -13.16
C VAL A 169 2.24 -11.48 -14.31
N PRO A 170 1.11 -12.21 -14.15
CA PRO A 170 0.12 -12.35 -15.21
C PRO A 170 -0.47 -11.02 -15.70
N VAL A 171 -0.75 -10.08 -14.80
CA VAL A 171 -1.24 -8.74 -15.17
C VAL A 171 -0.19 -7.98 -15.99
N GLY A 172 1.09 -8.00 -15.57
CA GLY A 172 2.19 -7.39 -16.31
C GLY A 172 2.39 -8.00 -17.70
N ILE A 173 2.27 -9.34 -17.82
CA ILE A 173 2.28 -10.03 -19.11
C ILE A 173 1.10 -9.59 -19.99
N ALA A 174 -0.11 -9.48 -19.43
CA ALA A 174 -1.28 -9.02 -20.17
C ALA A 174 -1.11 -7.57 -20.65
N MET A 175 -0.56 -6.68 -19.80
CA MET A 175 -0.25 -5.29 -20.16
C MET A 175 0.78 -5.21 -21.30
N SER A 176 1.82 -6.03 -21.26
CA SER A 176 2.85 -6.03 -22.32
C SER A 176 2.31 -6.41 -23.70
N ARG A 177 1.18 -7.11 -23.74
CA ARG A 177 0.53 -7.55 -25.00
C ARG A 177 -0.55 -6.61 -25.51
N SER A 178 -1.00 -5.64 -24.73
CA SER A 178 -2.09 -4.73 -25.09
C SER A 178 -1.80 -3.31 -24.65
N ASP A 179 -1.53 -2.44 -25.62
CA ASP A 179 -1.30 -1.02 -25.35
C ASP A 179 -2.55 -0.31 -24.78
N ALA A 180 -3.74 -0.81 -25.10
CA ALA A 180 -4.98 -0.29 -24.53
C ALA A 180 -5.06 -0.63 -23.02
N LEU A 181 -4.76 -1.88 -22.65
CA LEU A 181 -4.71 -2.31 -21.27
C LEU A 181 -3.62 -1.57 -20.50
N GLN A 182 -2.42 -1.42 -21.07
CA GLN A 182 -1.34 -0.67 -20.45
C GLN A 182 -1.75 0.77 -20.15
N ARG A 183 -2.30 1.48 -21.15
CA ARG A 183 -2.75 2.87 -20.97
C ARG A 183 -3.84 3.05 -19.93
N SER A 184 -4.72 2.06 -19.76
CA SER A 184 -5.77 2.10 -18.73
C SER A 184 -5.25 1.73 -17.34
N MET A 185 -4.26 0.84 -17.25
CA MET A 185 -3.71 0.38 -15.97
C MET A 185 -2.67 1.33 -15.37
N ILE A 186 -1.87 2.03 -16.20
CA ILE A 186 -0.83 2.94 -15.71
C ILE A 186 -1.40 3.97 -14.71
N PRO A 187 -2.50 4.71 -15.01
CA PRO A 187 -3.06 5.66 -14.05
C PRO A 187 -3.50 5.02 -12.73
N VAL A 188 -4.03 3.79 -12.78
CA VAL A 188 -4.43 3.04 -11.58
C VAL A 188 -3.20 2.69 -10.74
N LEU A 189 -2.13 2.19 -11.38
CA LEU A 189 -0.87 1.88 -10.70
C LEU A 189 -0.20 3.14 -10.14
N ASP A 190 -0.28 4.27 -10.86
CA ASP A 190 0.22 5.56 -10.38
C ASP A 190 -0.56 6.02 -9.14
N MET A 191 -1.88 5.94 -9.17
CA MET A 191 -2.73 6.27 -8.03
C MET A 191 -2.38 5.41 -6.80
N LEU A 192 -2.18 4.10 -6.98
CA LEU A 192 -1.81 3.19 -5.90
C LEU A 192 -0.45 3.53 -5.27
N GLN A 193 0.48 4.13 -6.00
CA GLN A 193 1.80 4.51 -5.47
C GLN A 193 1.87 5.96 -4.96
N THR A 194 1.06 6.86 -5.49
CA THR A 194 1.06 8.28 -5.10
C THR A 194 0.23 8.58 -3.86
N LEU A 195 -0.81 7.78 -3.60
CA LEU A 195 -1.58 7.90 -2.38
C LEU A 195 -0.71 7.59 -1.14
N PRO A 196 -0.76 8.42 -0.10
CA PRO A 196 -0.11 8.09 1.16
C PRO A 196 -0.60 6.73 1.68
N THR A 197 0.35 5.88 2.06
CA THR A 197 0.07 4.47 2.38
C THR A 197 -0.97 4.26 3.48
N PHE A 198 -1.05 5.15 4.47
CA PHE A 198 -2.06 5.09 5.53
C PHE A 198 -3.47 5.46 5.04
N VAL A 199 -3.61 6.16 3.91
CA VAL A 199 -4.94 6.53 3.37
C VAL A 199 -5.72 5.31 2.90
N TYR A 200 -5.04 4.24 2.43
CA TYR A 200 -5.72 2.98 2.10
C TYR A 200 -6.39 2.31 3.30
N LEU A 201 -5.83 2.52 4.49
CA LEU A 201 -6.32 1.87 5.70
C LEU A 201 -7.70 2.39 6.08
N ILE A 202 -8.01 3.66 5.78
CA ILE A 202 -9.28 4.28 6.16
C ILE A 202 -10.48 3.50 5.58
N PRO A 203 -10.64 3.38 4.24
CA PRO A 203 -11.75 2.62 3.68
C PRO A 203 -11.70 1.13 4.06
N LEU A 204 -10.52 0.54 4.20
CA LEU A 204 -10.41 -0.87 4.55
C LEU A 204 -10.89 -1.18 5.97
N ILE A 205 -10.64 -0.28 6.94
CA ILE A 205 -11.15 -0.44 8.33
C ILE A 205 -12.68 -0.39 8.36
N PHE A 206 -13.30 0.41 7.49
CA PHE A 206 -14.77 0.47 7.39
C PHE A 206 -15.37 -0.71 6.66
N LEU A 207 -14.64 -1.32 5.71
CA LEU A 207 -15.09 -2.49 4.95
C LEU A 207 -14.91 -3.79 5.72
N PHE A 208 -13.77 -3.97 6.39
CA PHE A 208 -13.40 -5.20 7.09
C PHE A 208 -13.20 -4.95 8.58
N SER A 209 -13.38 -6.00 9.38
CA SER A 209 -13.09 -5.92 10.81
C SER A 209 -11.57 -5.79 11.06
N VAL A 210 -11.19 -4.98 12.06
CA VAL A 210 -9.78 -4.84 12.47
C VAL A 210 -9.16 -6.13 13.02
N THR A 211 -9.99 -7.12 13.34
CA THR A 211 -9.55 -8.44 13.80
C THR A 211 -9.24 -9.41 12.66
N GLU A 212 -9.60 -9.06 11.42
CA GLU A 212 -9.44 -9.93 10.26
C GLU A 212 -8.11 -9.69 9.54
N SER A 213 -7.36 -10.78 9.31
CA SER A 213 -6.05 -10.73 8.67
C SER A 213 -6.08 -10.18 7.24
N LYS A 214 -7.22 -10.34 6.53
CA LYS A 214 -7.39 -9.80 5.18
C LYS A 214 -7.29 -8.27 5.12
N LEU A 215 -7.65 -7.54 6.19
CA LEU A 215 -7.58 -6.08 6.22
C LEU A 215 -6.15 -5.59 5.94
N TYR A 216 -5.20 -6.02 6.76
CA TYR A 216 -3.80 -5.62 6.56
C TYR A 216 -3.17 -6.31 5.34
N GLY A 217 -3.60 -7.54 5.02
CA GLY A 217 -3.12 -8.25 3.83
C GLY A 217 -3.44 -7.52 2.53
N ILE A 218 -4.69 -7.05 2.36
CA ILE A 218 -5.11 -6.27 1.19
C ILE A 218 -4.32 -4.96 1.10
N ALA A 219 -4.17 -4.24 2.22
CA ALA A 219 -3.41 -3.00 2.25
C ALA A 219 -1.96 -3.18 1.78
N ILE A 220 -1.30 -4.26 2.23
CA ILE A 220 0.07 -4.59 1.84
C ILE A 220 0.13 -4.94 0.34
N ILE A 221 -0.79 -5.79 -0.14
CA ILE A 221 -0.82 -6.23 -1.53
C ILE A 221 -1.06 -5.06 -2.48
N LEU A 222 -2.04 -4.19 -2.20
CA LEU A 222 -2.36 -3.04 -3.06
C LEU A 222 -1.15 -2.13 -3.29
N TYR A 223 -0.33 -1.93 -2.26
CA TYR A 223 0.87 -1.12 -2.37
C TYR A 223 2.04 -1.86 -3.04
N ALA A 224 2.24 -3.12 -2.68
CA ALA A 224 3.42 -3.89 -3.06
C ALA A 224 3.33 -4.54 -4.45
N ILE A 225 2.13 -4.68 -5.03
CA ILE A 225 1.93 -5.34 -6.33
C ILE A 225 2.44 -4.51 -7.52
N VAL A 226 2.52 -3.19 -7.37
CA VAL A 226 2.79 -2.27 -8.49
C VAL A 226 4.14 -2.52 -9.16
N PRO A 227 5.28 -2.67 -8.44
CA PRO A 227 6.57 -2.90 -9.07
C PRO A 227 6.63 -4.16 -9.92
N VAL A 228 6.07 -5.29 -9.44
CA VAL A 228 6.12 -6.53 -10.20
C VAL A 228 5.29 -6.44 -11.48
N ILE A 229 4.15 -5.74 -11.46
CA ILE A 229 3.35 -5.48 -12.68
C ILE A 229 4.17 -4.65 -13.67
N ARG A 230 4.70 -3.51 -13.24
CA ARG A 230 5.43 -2.56 -14.11
C ARG A 230 6.70 -3.16 -14.68
N LEU A 231 7.50 -3.83 -13.84
CA LEU A 231 8.78 -4.39 -14.30
C LEU A 231 8.58 -5.66 -15.14
N THR A 232 7.47 -6.37 -15.00
CA THR A 232 7.10 -7.46 -15.91
C THR A 232 6.69 -6.92 -17.27
N ASP A 233 5.81 -5.91 -17.32
CA ASP A 233 5.40 -5.25 -18.56
C ASP A 233 6.63 -4.65 -19.30
N LEU A 234 7.42 -3.87 -18.58
CA LEU A 234 8.63 -3.23 -19.11
C LEU A 234 9.64 -4.26 -19.60
N GLY A 235 9.92 -5.30 -18.82
CA GLY A 235 10.88 -6.33 -19.15
C GLY A 235 10.55 -7.07 -20.44
N ILE A 236 9.27 -7.38 -20.67
CA ILE A 236 8.81 -8.04 -21.89
C ILE A 236 8.88 -7.10 -23.09
N ARG A 237 8.56 -5.82 -22.92
CA ARG A 237 8.62 -4.81 -23.99
C ARG A 237 10.06 -4.42 -24.38
N LEU A 238 11.01 -4.56 -23.46
CA LEU A 238 12.43 -4.27 -23.69
C LEU A 238 13.19 -5.41 -24.39
N VAL A 239 12.55 -6.55 -24.66
CA VAL A 239 13.18 -7.63 -25.43
C VAL A 239 13.52 -7.13 -26.84
N ASP A 240 14.76 -7.38 -27.25
CA ASP A 240 15.30 -6.92 -28.52
C ASP A 240 14.43 -7.36 -29.71
N ARG A 241 14.13 -6.42 -30.61
CA ARG A 241 13.30 -6.65 -31.78
C ARG A 241 13.95 -7.65 -32.76
N ASP A 242 15.27 -7.64 -32.89
CA ASP A 242 15.98 -8.56 -33.76
C ASP A 242 15.76 -10.01 -33.30
N VAL A 243 15.72 -10.25 -31.98
CA VAL A 243 15.41 -11.57 -31.42
C VAL A 243 13.97 -11.98 -31.70
N ILE A 244 13.04 -11.03 -31.68
CA ILE A 244 11.62 -11.30 -31.97
C ILE A 244 11.45 -11.59 -33.47
N GLU A 245 12.09 -10.84 -34.33
CA GLU A 245 12.07 -11.06 -35.78
C GLU A 245 12.71 -12.40 -36.17
N ALA A 246 13.81 -12.78 -35.51
CA ALA A 246 14.40 -14.11 -35.67
C ALA A 246 13.41 -15.22 -35.27
N ALA A 247 12.72 -15.06 -34.15
CA ALA A 247 11.71 -16.02 -33.70
C ALA A 247 10.53 -16.14 -34.69
N ASP A 248 10.13 -15.03 -35.32
CA ASP A 248 9.14 -15.00 -36.41
C ASP A 248 9.62 -15.72 -37.64
N ALA A 249 10.88 -15.51 -38.03
CA ALA A 249 11.50 -16.20 -39.16
C ALA A 249 11.56 -17.73 -38.97
N PHE A 250 11.70 -18.20 -37.74
CA PHE A 250 11.58 -19.63 -37.36
C PHE A 250 10.14 -20.13 -37.30
N GLY A 251 9.13 -19.31 -37.60
CA GLY A 251 7.72 -19.70 -37.61
C GLY A 251 7.10 -19.88 -36.20
N MET A 252 7.65 -19.22 -35.19
CA MET A 252 7.08 -19.31 -33.82
C MET A 252 5.75 -18.58 -33.76
N SER A 253 4.74 -19.21 -33.14
CA SER A 253 3.50 -18.54 -32.79
C SER A 253 3.71 -17.50 -31.68
N ASP A 254 2.82 -16.52 -31.53
CA ASP A 254 2.89 -15.48 -30.47
C ASP A 254 2.99 -16.06 -29.06
N ARG A 255 2.29 -17.19 -28.81
CA ARG A 255 2.37 -17.88 -27.53
C ARG A 255 3.74 -18.53 -27.31
N GLN A 256 4.33 -19.10 -28.36
CA GLN A 256 5.68 -19.68 -28.28
C GLN A 256 6.74 -18.59 -28.09
N LYS A 257 6.64 -17.45 -28.82
CA LYS A 257 7.52 -16.28 -28.63
C LYS A 257 7.47 -15.78 -27.20
N LEU A 258 6.26 -15.61 -26.63
CA LEU A 258 6.11 -15.15 -25.27
C LEU A 258 6.81 -16.07 -24.26
N TRP A 259 6.48 -17.36 -24.27
CA TRP A 259 6.94 -18.29 -23.24
C TRP A 259 8.38 -18.76 -23.41
N ARG A 260 8.87 -18.88 -24.65
CA ARG A 260 10.21 -19.44 -24.96
C ARG A 260 11.27 -18.38 -25.21
N VAL A 261 10.88 -17.14 -25.54
CA VAL A 261 11.81 -16.06 -25.88
C VAL A 261 11.64 -14.87 -24.94
N GLN A 262 10.46 -14.24 -24.94
CA GLN A 262 10.27 -12.97 -24.23
C GLN A 262 10.35 -13.13 -22.70
N ILE A 263 9.63 -14.07 -22.09
CA ILE A 263 9.66 -14.27 -20.63
C ILE A 263 11.06 -14.65 -20.13
N PRO A 264 11.79 -15.60 -20.74
CA PRO A 264 13.15 -15.90 -20.31
C PRO A 264 14.10 -14.72 -20.41
N LEU A 265 14.01 -13.91 -21.47
CA LEU A 265 14.83 -12.71 -21.61
C LEU A 265 14.39 -11.56 -20.69
N ALA A 266 13.12 -11.48 -20.36
CA ALA A 266 12.58 -10.51 -19.40
C ALA A 266 12.80 -10.92 -17.94
N LEU A 267 13.22 -12.15 -17.67
CA LEU A 267 13.35 -12.70 -16.31
C LEU A 267 14.16 -11.82 -15.35
N PRO A 268 15.29 -11.20 -15.74
CA PRO A 268 16.01 -10.28 -14.86
C PRO A 268 15.15 -9.10 -14.39
N ASN A 269 14.35 -8.51 -15.28
CA ASN A 269 13.44 -7.41 -14.93
C ASN A 269 12.27 -7.87 -14.07
N ILE A 270 11.69 -9.04 -14.36
CA ILE A 270 10.62 -9.66 -13.55
C ILE A 270 11.13 -9.89 -12.13
N MET A 271 12.30 -10.46 -11.97
CA MET A 271 12.91 -10.72 -10.67
C MET A 271 13.28 -9.44 -9.91
N ALA A 272 13.70 -8.39 -10.64
CA ALA A 272 13.88 -7.06 -10.04
C ALA A 272 12.54 -6.52 -9.50
N GLY A 273 11.45 -6.73 -10.24
CA GLY A 273 10.08 -6.42 -9.79
C GLY A 273 9.69 -7.18 -8.52
N ILE A 274 9.95 -8.48 -8.49
CA ILE A 274 9.70 -9.32 -7.30
C ILE A 274 10.50 -8.82 -6.09
N ASN A 275 11.79 -8.54 -6.28
CA ASN A 275 12.62 -8.02 -5.20
C ASN A 275 12.10 -6.68 -4.66
N GLN A 276 11.68 -5.77 -5.54
CA GLN A 276 11.10 -4.50 -5.13
C GLN A 276 9.75 -4.69 -4.42
N THR A 277 8.93 -5.63 -4.89
CA THR A 277 7.67 -6.01 -4.22
C THR A 277 7.91 -6.51 -2.79
N ILE A 278 8.93 -7.34 -2.54
CA ILE A 278 9.33 -7.79 -1.20
C ILE A 278 9.65 -6.58 -0.31
N MET A 279 10.47 -5.64 -0.81
CA MET A 279 10.86 -4.45 -0.05
C MET A 279 9.65 -3.56 0.28
N MET A 280 8.74 -3.38 -0.67
CA MET A 280 7.52 -2.59 -0.46
C MET A 280 6.54 -3.30 0.48
N SER A 281 6.41 -4.62 0.40
CA SER A 281 5.62 -5.41 1.36
C SER A 281 6.16 -5.22 2.78
N LEU A 282 7.47 -5.30 2.97
CA LEU A 282 8.10 -5.13 4.28
C LEU A 282 7.89 -3.71 4.84
N ALA A 283 8.02 -2.68 3.99
CA ALA A 283 7.76 -1.30 4.41
C ALA A 283 6.28 -1.11 4.81
N MET A 284 5.36 -1.71 4.04
CA MET A 284 3.93 -1.56 4.30
C MET A 284 3.46 -2.35 5.53
N VAL A 285 4.07 -3.49 5.87
CA VAL A 285 3.76 -4.25 7.11
C VAL A 285 3.94 -3.38 8.35
N VAL A 286 4.95 -2.52 8.39
CA VAL A 286 5.16 -1.59 9.51
C VAL A 286 4.00 -0.61 9.66
N ILE A 287 3.52 -0.07 8.53
CA ILE A 287 2.37 0.84 8.51
C ILE A 287 1.07 0.08 8.82
N ALA A 288 0.93 -1.14 8.31
CA ALA A 288 -0.21 -2.00 8.57
C ALA A 288 -0.36 -2.41 10.05
N SER A 289 0.71 -2.28 10.85
CA SER A 289 0.63 -2.46 12.30
C SER A 289 -0.25 -1.40 13.00
N LEU A 290 -0.56 -0.28 12.34
CA LEU A 290 -1.59 0.66 12.80
C LEU A 290 -3.00 0.03 12.82
N VAL A 291 -3.22 -0.99 12.01
CA VAL A 291 -4.50 -1.70 11.86
C VAL A 291 -4.36 -3.18 12.20
N SER A 292 -3.67 -3.48 13.29
CA SER A 292 -3.55 -4.82 13.90
C SER A 292 -2.65 -5.82 13.17
N ALA A 293 -1.84 -5.46 12.16
CA ALA A 293 -0.85 -6.38 11.62
C ALA A 293 0.19 -6.73 12.70
N PRO A 294 0.36 -8.02 13.06
CA PRO A 294 1.31 -8.42 14.08
C PRO A 294 2.76 -8.38 13.58
N GLY A 295 3.72 -8.34 14.51
CA GLY A 295 5.14 -8.43 14.23
C GLY A 295 5.95 -7.20 14.63
N LEU A 296 7.13 -7.02 14.04
CA LEU A 296 8.09 -5.96 14.40
C LEU A 296 7.51 -4.54 14.28
N GLY A 297 6.56 -4.32 13.37
CA GLY A 297 5.91 -3.02 13.22
C GLY A 297 5.18 -2.56 14.48
N VAL A 298 4.59 -3.49 15.25
CA VAL A 298 3.94 -3.21 16.54
C VAL A 298 4.96 -2.65 17.55
N LYS A 299 6.16 -3.21 17.60
CA LYS A 299 7.25 -2.73 18.48
C LYS A 299 7.75 -1.35 18.06
N VAL A 300 7.89 -1.10 16.74
CA VAL A 300 8.25 0.23 16.23
C VAL A 300 7.18 1.25 16.63
N LEU A 301 5.92 0.91 16.43
CA LEU A 301 4.79 1.78 16.77
C LEU A 301 4.71 2.03 18.28
N ALA A 302 4.93 1.00 19.11
CA ALA A 302 4.99 1.14 20.56
C ALA A 302 6.13 2.09 20.98
N GLY A 303 7.32 1.94 20.39
CA GLY A 303 8.45 2.84 20.63
C GLY A 303 8.13 4.31 20.31
N ILE A 304 7.39 4.57 19.24
CA ILE A 304 6.96 5.93 18.87
C ILE A 304 5.88 6.45 19.84
N ARG A 305 4.86 5.66 20.13
CA ARG A 305 3.71 6.07 20.97
C ARG A 305 4.08 6.28 22.43
N ASN A 306 4.95 5.42 22.95
CA ASN A 306 5.40 5.46 24.34
C ASN A 306 6.66 6.32 24.54
N LEU A 307 7.23 6.86 23.46
CA LEU A 307 8.53 7.56 23.47
C LEU A 307 9.69 6.70 23.98
N GLU A 308 9.60 5.39 23.75
CA GLU A 308 10.63 4.40 24.10
C GLU A 308 11.62 4.23 22.95
N LEU A 309 12.61 5.13 22.88
CA LEU A 309 13.60 5.19 21.79
C LEU A 309 14.31 3.84 21.58
N GLY A 310 14.70 3.16 22.65
CA GLY A 310 15.41 1.88 22.58
C GLY A 310 14.58 0.79 21.89
N VAL A 311 13.30 0.63 22.28
CA VAL A 311 12.39 -0.35 21.68
C VAL A 311 12.18 -0.08 20.21
N GLY A 312 11.90 1.18 19.84
CA GLY A 312 11.67 1.58 18.45
C GLY A 312 12.90 1.38 17.57
N LEU A 313 14.09 1.78 18.03
CA LEU A 313 15.35 1.64 17.28
C LEU A 313 15.75 0.18 17.08
N VAL A 314 15.65 -0.64 18.12
CA VAL A 314 15.98 -2.08 18.02
C VAL A 314 15.04 -2.80 17.09
N ALA A 315 13.72 -2.55 17.18
CA ALA A 315 12.74 -3.11 16.27
C ALA A 315 12.98 -2.64 14.83
N GLY A 316 13.26 -1.35 14.62
CA GLY A 316 13.62 -0.80 13.32
C GLY A 316 14.87 -1.46 12.74
N PHE A 317 15.89 -1.69 13.55
CA PHE A 317 17.10 -2.40 13.14
C PHE A 317 16.81 -3.86 12.74
N CYS A 318 15.94 -4.57 13.47
CA CYS A 318 15.49 -5.91 13.09
C CYS A 318 14.75 -5.91 11.72
N ILE A 319 13.94 -4.90 11.44
CA ILE A 319 13.30 -4.74 10.11
C ILE A 319 14.34 -4.54 9.01
N VAL A 320 15.38 -3.73 9.27
CA VAL A 320 16.49 -3.53 8.32
C VAL A 320 17.23 -4.85 8.09
N LEU A 321 17.47 -5.64 9.13
CA LEU A 321 18.08 -6.97 8.98
C LEU A 321 17.21 -7.88 8.11
N LEU A 322 15.89 -7.94 8.35
CA LEU A 322 14.96 -8.69 7.50
C LEU A 322 14.99 -8.20 6.06
N ALA A 323 15.00 -6.89 5.83
CA ALA A 323 15.11 -6.31 4.50
C ALA A 323 16.40 -6.76 3.79
N VAL A 324 17.54 -6.63 4.46
CA VAL A 324 18.86 -6.99 3.90
C VAL A 324 18.93 -8.48 3.59
N LEU A 325 18.47 -9.34 4.50
CA LEU A 325 18.53 -10.79 4.27
C LEU A 325 17.62 -11.23 3.11
N LEU A 326 16.41 -10.66 2.99
CA LEU A 326 15.49 -10.95 1.89
C LEU A 326 16.06 -10.45 0.55
N ASP A 327 16.58 -9.22 0.49
CA ASP A 327 17.24 -8.67 -0.70
C ASP A 327 18.43 -9.51 -1.16
N ARG A 328 19.33 -9.85 -0.23
CA ARG A 328 20.52 -10.64 -0.55
C ARG A 328 20.16 -12.07 -1.00
N SER A 329 19.20 -12.69 -0.34
CA SER A 329 18.73 -14.04 -0.69
C SER A 329 18.10 -14.06 -2.09
N THR A 330 17.23 -13.10 -2.39
CA THR A 330 16.55 -12.99 -3.70
C THR A 330 17.54 -12.69 -4.82
N LYS A 331 18.46 -11.74 -4.63
CA LYS A 331 19.50 -11.41 -5.62
C LYS A 331 20.47 -12.58 -5.85
N ALA A 332 20.82 -13.32 -4.81
CA ALA A 332 21.69 -14.47 -4.94
C ALA A 332 20.99 -15.64 -5.68
N ALA A 333 19.70 -15.85 -5.42
CA ALA A 333 18.89 -16.81 -6.19
C ALA A 333 18.81 -16.43 -7.67
N LEU A 334 18.56 -15.14 -7.96
CA LEU A 334 18.50 -14.63 -9.33
C LEU A 334 19.81 -14.82 -10.08
N SER A 335 20.95 -14.45 -9.48
CA SER A 335 22.26 -14.59 -10.12
C SER A 335 22.58 -16.04 -10.52
N ARG A 336 21.97 -17.03 -9.85
CA ARG A 336 22.10 -18.45 -10.19
C ARG A 336 21.28 -18.82 -11.40
N ILE A 337 20.04 -18.31 -11.50
CA ILE A 337 19.15 -18.56 -12.64
C ILE A 337 19.78 -17.96 -13.92
N ASP A 338 20.27 -16.72 -13.84
CA ASP A 338 20.89 -16.01 -14.97
C ASP A 338 22.18 -16.70 -15.45
N SER A 339 23.00 -17.25 -14.54
CA SER A 339 24.18 -18.02 -14.89
C SER A 339 23.85 -19.37 -15.56
N SER A 340 22.72 -19.99 -15.22
CA SER A 340 22.28 -21.25 -15.84
C SER A 340 21.72 -21.05 -17.25
N THR A 341 21.22 -19.86 -17.57
CA THR A 341 20.75 -19.52 -18.93
C THR A 341 21.88 -19.11 -19.88
N ARG A 342 23.06 -18.79 -19.37
CA ARG A 342 24.26 -18.45 -20.17
C ARG A 342 25.21 -19.62 -20.42
N ALA A 343 24.99 -20.74 -19.79
CA ALA A 343 25.74 -22.02 -20.00
C ALA A 343 24.94 -22.95 -20.90
#